data_139e03eace7e7ade69b5331b9793978d
#
_entry.id   139e03eace7e7ade69b5331b9793978d
#
_cell.length_a   1.000
_cell.length_b   1.000
_cell.length_c   1.000
_cell.angle_alpha   90.00
_cell.angle_beta   90.00
_cell.angle_gamma   90.00
#
_symmetry.space_group_name_H-M   'P 1'
#
loop_
_entity.id
_entity.type
_entity.pdbx_description
1 polymer ?
#
loop_
_entity_poly.entity_id
_entity_poly.type
_entity_poly.pdbx_seq_one_letter_code
_entity_poly.pdbx_strand_id
1 'polypeptide(L)'
;MKQIVTVTLNHICPMVTGVTPHVGGPIIGPGCPGVLVDGTPVSLMGDACVCCGPPDMIAQGYPGVMVDGIPVVVQNCMTAHGGVISAGVPGVVIGSATPIKPITMNIRKIPFPKIRTVDSVGAAVTGNSKKMKEAKNNIAELKKETSGQTPMIYNLRWETEGVRLYSDRIDEGTKMVADVTNIPDGDTVKISVLIDEDNRIVKQFEGTVKNGTVEIDWDILSKHFKKEE
;
A
#
# COMPACT_ATOMS: atom_id res chain seq x y z
N MET A 1 -14.49 -14.34 -3.39
CA MET A 1 -14.25 -13.92 -2.00
C MET A 1 -12.83 -14.33 -1.61
N LYS A 2 -12.11 -13.51 -0.85
CA LYS A 2 -10.76 -13.79 -0.37
C LYS A 2 -10.70 -13.60 1.14
N GLN A 3 -9.88 -14.38 1.83
CA GLN A 3 -9.70 -14.24 3.28
C GLN A 3 -8.97 -12.94 3.60
N ILE A 4 -9.44 -12.22 4.61
CA ILE A 4 -8.77 -11.04 5.15
C ILE A 4 -7.49 -11.46 5.87
N VAL A 5 -6.52 -10.58 5.92
CA VAL A 5 -5.21 -10.83 6.51
C VAL A 5 -4.98 -9.90 7.69
N THR A 6 -4.41 -10.44 8.76
CA THR A 6 -3.99 -9.69 9.95
C THR A 6 -2.47 -9.68 10.07
N VAL A 7 -1.93 -8.78 10.86
CA VAL A 7 -0.53 -8.87 11.29
C VAL A 7 -0.28 -10.23 11.93
N THR A 8 0.97 -10.67 12.01
CA THR A 8 1.41 -12.01 12.48
C THR A 8 1.17 -13.17 11.51
N LEU A 9 0.27 -13.04 10.50
CA LEU A 9 0.17 -14.04 9.45
C LEU A 9 1.40 -14.00 8.52
N ASN A 10 1.65 -15.11 7.84
CA ASN A 10 2.89 -15.30 7.09
C ASN A 10 2.76 -14.98 5.60
N HIS A 11 3.87 -14.50 5.03
CA HIS A 11 4.09 -14.52 3.60
C HIS A 11 5.16 -15.55 3.23
N ILE A 12 5.14 -16.00 1.98
CA ILE A 12 6.16 -16.84 1.37
C ILE A 12 6.98 -15.97 0.41
N CYS A 13 8.30 -16.04 0.50
CA CYS A 13 9.20 -15.29 -0.36
C CYS A 13 10.03 -16.22 -1.24
N PRO A 14 9.92 -16.15 -2.59
CA PRO A 14 10.70 -16.96 -3.51
C PRO A 14 12.06 -16.35 -3.87
N MET A 15 12.40 -15.19 -3.30
CA MET A 15 13.64 -14.47 -3.61
C MET A 15 14.89 -15.26 -3.16
N VAL A 16 16.02 -15.03 -3.84
CA VAL A 16 17.34 -15.54 -3.46
C VAL A 16 18.32 -14.37 -3.52
N THR A 17 19.11 -14.18 -2.48
CA THR A 17 20.20 -13.19 -2.43
C THR A 17 21.53 -13.89 -2.27
N GLY A 18 22.41 -13.74 -3.26
CA GLY A 18 23.62 -14.56 -3.33
C GLY A 18 23.29 -16.05 -3.39
N VAL A 19 23.72 -16.79 -2.39
CA VAL A 19 23.40 -18.24 -2.24
C VAL A 19 22.31 -18.51 -1.21
N THR A 20 21.76 -17.47 -0.58
CA THR A 20 20.76 -17.58 0.50
C THR A 20 19.34 -17.46 -0.04
N PRO A 21 18.53 -18.54 0.01
CA PRO A 21 17.13 -18.45 -0.33
C PRO A 21 16.35 -17.73 0.77
N HIS A 22 15.43 -16.87 0.36
CA HIS A 22 14.47 -16.30 1.28
C HIS A 22 13.38 -17.32 1.60
N VAL A 23 12.83 -17.26 2.80
CA VAL A 23 11.77 -18.18 3.24
C VAL A 23 10.45 -17.43 3.41
N GLY A 24 10.51 -16.15 3.66
CA GLY A 24 9.39 -15.34 4.12
C GLY A 24 9.31 -15.33 5.65
N GLY A 25 8.19 -14.89 6.19
CA GLY A 25 7.96 -14.78 7.63
C GLY A 25 6.69 -13.99 7.94
N PRO A 26 6.48 -13.62 9.21
CA PRO A 26 5.28 -12.93 9.64
C PRO A 26 5.24 -11.49 9.16
N ILE A 27 4.01 -11.00 8.99
CA ILE A 27 3.71 -9.57 8.82
C ILE A 27 3.90 -8.91 10.19
N ILE A 28 4.73 -7.87 10.24
CA ILE A 28 5.03 -7.14 11.49
C ILE A 28 4.32 -5.79 11.58
N GLY A 29 3.52 -5.48 10.58
CA GLY A 29 2.65 -4.31 10.59
C GLY A 29 3.27 -3.00 10.13
N PRO A 30 2.67 -1.89 10.58
CA PRO A 30 1.88 -1.74 11.82
C PRO A 30 0.46 -2.33 11.82
N GLY A 31 -0.16 -2.55 10.65
CA GLY A 31 -1.58 -2.84 10.58
C GLY A 31 -2.45 -1.66 11.03
N CYS A 32 -3.72 -1.90 11.29
CA CYS A 32 -4.61 -0.93 11.91
C CYS A 32 -5.07 -1.40 13.29
N PRO A 33 -4.55 -0.82 14.39
CA PRO A 33 -4.95 -1.21 15.76
C PRO A 33 -6.42 -0.94 16.08
N GLY A 34 -7.07 -0.04 15.35
CA GLY A 34 -8.49 0.29 15.52
C GLY A 34 -9.44 -0.74 14.90
N VAL A 35 -8.95 -1.66 14.07
CA VAL A 35 -9.75 -2.69 13.41
C VAL A 35 -9.13 -4.06 13.64
N LEU A 36 -9.81 -4.86 14.45
CA LEU A 36 -9.32 -6.18 14.86
C LEU A 36 -10.13 -7.29 14.20
N VAL A 37 -9.45 -8.35 13.79
CA VAL A 37 -10.04 -9.61 13.35
C VAL A 37 -9.45 -10.70 14.24
N ASP A 38 -10.30 -11.40 14.97
CA ASP A 38 -9.91 -12.34 16.03
C ASP A 38 -8.91 -11.74 17.03
N GLY A 39 -9.12 -10.48 17.41
CA GLY A 39 -8.27 -9.78 18.37
C GLY A 39 -6.93 -9.30 17.81
N THR A 40 -6.66 -9.51 16.52
CA THR A 40 -5.41 -9.13 15.86
C THR A 40 -5.65 -7.99 14.86
N PRO A 41 -4.79 -6.95 14.81
CA PRO A 41 -4.95 -5.84 13.89
C PRO A 41 -4.97 -6.31 12.43
N VAL A 42 -5.91 -5.75 11.65
CA VAL A 42 -5.97 -6.01 10.20
C VAL A 42 -4.72 -5.46 9.51
N SER A 43 -4.18 -6.22 8.57
CA SER A 43 -3.01 -5.81 7.79
C SER A 43 -3.42 -4.93 6.61
N LEU A 44 -2.60 -3.91 6.34
CA LEU A 44 -2.82 -2.90 5.31
C LEU A 44 -1.75 -2.96 4.24
N MET A 45 -2.08 -2.49 3.04
CA MET A 45 -1.11 -2.29 1.97
C MET A 45 0.00 -1.35 2.44
N GLY A 46 1.26 -1.78 2.30
CA GLY A 46 2.43 -1.07 2.81
C GLY A 46 3.00 -1.65 4.11
N ASP A 47 2.31 -2.59 4.76
CA ASP A 47 2.83 -3.24 5.96
C ASP A 47 4.13 -4.00 5.67
N ALA A 48 5.02 -3.98 6.66
CA ALA A 48 6.29 -4.69 6.60
C ALA A 48 6.14 -6.16 6.96
N CYS A 49 6.97 -6.99 6.35
CA CYS A 49 7.06 -8.43 6.61
C CYS A 49 8.50 -8.81 6.96
N VAL A 50 8.65 -9.74 7.88
CA VAL A 50 9.97 -10.35 8.17
C VAL A 50 10.41 -11.16 6.97
N CYS A 51 11.63 -10.91 6.50
CA CYS A 51 12.23 -11.70 5.44
C CYS A 51 13.73 -11.87 5.69
N CYS A 52 14.33 -12.88 5.07
CA CYS A 52 15.77 -13.06 5.07
C CYS A 52 16.44 -11.92 4.31
N GLY A 53 17.33 -11.16 4.96
CA GLY A 53 17.91 -9.94 4.42
C GLY A 53 17.08 -8.69 4.74
N PRO A 54 16.89 -7.76 3.79
CA PRO A 54 16.05 -6.60 4.03
C PRO A 54 14.60 -7.00 4.31
N PRO A 55 13.87 -6.26 5.15
CA PRO A 55 12.43 -6.46 5.32
C PRO A 55 11.72 -6.42 3.97
N ASP A 56 10.70 -7.27 3.81
CA ASP A 56 9.80 -7.22 2.68
C ASP A 56 8.61 -6.30 2.99
N MET A 57 7.87 -5.87 2.00
CA MET A 57 6.73 -4.98 2.14
C MET A 57 5.57 -5.46 1.28
N ILE A 58 4.35 -5.39 1.81
CA ILE A 58 3.14 -5.77 1.07
C ILE A 58 2.86 -4.69 0.01
N ALA A 59 2.99 -5.06 -1.25
CA ALA A 59 2.85 -4.14 -2.38
C ALA A 59 1.42 -4.03 -2.90
N GLN A 60 0.53 -4.95 -2.51
CA GLN A 60 -0.85 -5.01 -2.99
C GLN A 60 -1.87 -4.97 -1.86
N GLY A 61 -3.05 -4.38 -2.15
CA GLY A 61 -4.19 -4.37 -1.28
C GLY A 61 -5.50 -4.57 -2.04
N TYR A 62 -6.58 -4.88 -1.32
CA TYR A 62 -7.92 -5.09 -1.88
C TYR A 62 -8.72 -3.78 -1.82
N PRO A 63 -9.00 -3.12 -2.96
CA PRO A 63 -9.60 -1.79 -2.98
C PRO A 63 -11.08 -1.75 -2.60
N GLY A 64 -11.73 -2.92 -2.52
CA GLY A 64 -13.13 -3.01 -2.11
C GLY A 64 -13.38 -2.80 -0.61
N VAL A 65 -12.33 -2.81 0.21
CA VAL A 65 -12.37 -2.52 1.65
C VAL A 65 -11.14 -1.68 2.02
N MET A 66 -11.39 -0.54 2.62
CA MET A 66 -10.35 0.38 3.08
C MET A 66 -10.49 0.62 4.57
N VAL A 67 -9.37 0.70 5.26
CA VAL A 67 -9.28 1.07 6.68
C VAL A 67 -8.32 2.24 6.77
N ASP A 68 -8.71 3.31 7.41
CA ASP A 68 -7.99 4.60 7.45
C ASP A 68 -7.57 5.08 6.04
N GLY A 69 -8.44 4.83 5.05
CA GLY A 69 -8.17 5.19 3.66
C GLY A 69 -7.10 4.33 2.96
N ILE A 70 -6.64 3.23 3.58
CA ILE A 70 -5.65 2.31 3.02
C ILE A 70 -6.32 0.97 2.70
N PRO A 71 -6.08 0.40 1.50
CA PRO A 71 -6.63 -0.91 1.15
C PRO A 71 -6.17 -2.01 2.09
N VAL A 72 -7.10 -2.83 2.56
CA VAL A 72 -6.78 -3.99 3.39
C VAL A 72 -6.07 -5.08 2.59
N VAL A 73 -5.29 -5.90 3.28
CA VAL A 73 -4.60 -7.04 2.67
C VAL A 73 -5.50 -8.26 2.67
N VAL A 74 -5.45 -9.01 1.59
CA VAL A 74 -6.12 -10.31 1.45
C VAL A 74 -5.13 -11.39 1.04
N GLN A 75 -5.50 -12.64 1.25
CA GLN A 75 -4.72 -13.77 0.78
C GLN A 75 -4.34 -13.63 -0.71
N ASN A 76 -3.12 -13.97 -1.06
CA ASN A 76 -2.48 -13.86 -2.37
C ASN A 76 -2.14 -12.41 -2.82
N CYS A 77 -2.20 -11.41 -1.93
CA CYS A 77 -1.55 -10.14 -2.20
C CYS A 77 -0.04 -10.34 -2.30
N MET A 78 0.59 -9.65 -3.26
CA MET A 78 2.03 -9.75 -3.52
C MET A 78 2.83 -8.80 -2.65
N THR A 79 4.11 -9.16 -2.43
CA THR A 79 5.10 -8.36 -1.71
C THR A 79 6.20 -7.84 -2.62
N ALA A 80 6.98 -6.87 -2.17
CA ALA A 80 8.05 -6.21 -2.94
C ALA A 80 9.14 -7.19 -3.41
N HIS A 81 9.39 -8.27 -2.67
CA HIS A 81 10.36 -9.32 -3.05
C HIS A 81 9.76 -10.34 -4.04
N GLY A 82 8.54 -10.12 -4.54
CA GLY A 82 7.83 -11.08 -5.39
C GLY A 82 7.26 -12.27 -4.62
N GLY A 83 7.14 -12.14 -3.31
CA GLY A 83 6.44 -13.08 -2.46
C GLY A 83 4.93 -12.91 -2.50
N VAL A 84 4.22 -13.79 -1.79
CA VAL A 84 2.75 -13.76 -1.67
C VAL A 84 2.33 -14.03 -0.23
N ILE A 85 1.23 -13.40 0.18
CA ILE A 85 0.59 -13.69 1.47
C ILE A 85 -0.04 -15.08 1.38
N SER A 86 0.45 -16.01 2.18
CA SER A 86 0.14 -17.45 2.06
C SER A 86 -1.22 -17.82 2.62
N ALA A 87 -1.70 -17.12 3.65
CA ALA A 87 -2.95 -17.42 4.34
C ALA A 87 -3.66 -16.15 4.79
N GLY A 88 -4.97 -16.24 4.99
CA GLY A 88 -5.76 -15.24 5.68
C GLY A 88 -6.47 -15.88 6.89
N VAL A 89 -7.25 -15.07 7.62
CA VAL A 89 -8.01 -15.52 8.79
C VAL A 89 -9.13 -16.45 8.34
N PRO A 90 -9.18 -17.69 8.85
CA PRO A 90 -10.24 -18.64 8.50
C PRO A 90 -11.62 -18.11 8.89
N GLY A 91 -12.59 -18.29 7.99
CA GLY A 91 -13.97 -17.89 8.25
C GLY A 91 -14.25 -16.39 8.03
N VAL A 92 -13.23 -15.55 7.90
CA VAL A 92 -13.42 -14.11 7.63
C VAL A 92 -13.03 -13.82 6.19
N VAL A 93 -14.04 -13.60 5.36
CA VAL A 93 -13.86 -13.37 3.92
C VAL A 93 -14.42 -12.02 3.51
N ILE A 94 -13.72 -11.37 2.60
CA ILE A 94 -14.18 -10.13 1.97
C ILE A 94 -14.28 -10.32 0.44
N GLY A 95 -15.14 -9.57 -0.17
CA GLY A 95 -15.32 -9.61 -1.61
C GLY A 95 -16.75 -9.32 -2.02
N SER A 96 -16.93 -9.02 -3.30
CA SER A 96 -18.22 -8.84 -3.96
C SER A 96 -18.52 -10.04 -4.86
N ALA A 97 -19.75 -10.10 -5.39
CA ALA A 97 -20.12 -11.07 -6.41
C ALA A 97 -19.24 -10.93 -7.67
N THR A 98 -18.83 -9.71 -7.99
CA THR A 98 -17.85 -9.46 -9.05
C THR A 98 -16.44 -9.47 -8.45
N PRO A 99 -15.53 -10.33 -8.95
CA PRO A 99 -14.16 -10.38 -8.47
C PRO A 99 -13.43 -9.05 -8.71
N ILE A 100 -12.99 -8.41 -7.63
CA ILE A 100 -12.14 -7.22 -7.70
C ILE A 100 -10.69 -7.67 -7.60
N LYS A 101 -9.84 -7.21 -8.52
CA LYS A 101 -8.40 -7.48 -8.43
C LYS A 101 -7.76 -6.61 -7.35
N PRO A 102 -6.75 -7.13 -6.62
CA PRO A 102 -5.91 -6.30 -5.78
C PRO A 102 -5.28 -5.17 -6.59
N ILE A 103 -5.15 -4.01 -5.99
CA ILE A 103 -4.39 -2.91 -6.58
C ILE A 103 -2.95 -2.96 -6.08
N THR A 104 -2.03 -2.50 -6.91
CA THR A 104 -0.62 -2.33 -6.56
C THR A 104 -0.38 -0.86 -6.20
N MET A 105 0.31 -0.61 -5.10
CA MET A 105 0.72 0.74 -4.72
C MET A 105 1.66 1.34 -5.77
N ASN A 106 1.89 2.66 -5.70
CA ASN A 106 2.79 3.32 -6.64
C ASN A 106 4.17 2.64 -6.65
N ILE A 107 4.65 2.23 -7.83
CA ILE A 107 5.90 1.46 -7.99
C ILE A 107 7.13 2.17 -7.44
N ARG A 108 7.12 3.51 -7.37
CA ARG A 108 8.22 4.30 -6.80
C ARG A 108 8.32 4.16 -5.28
N LYS A 109 7.21 3.78 -4.63
CA LYS A 109 7.14 3.54 -3.18
C LYS A 109 7.44 2.09 -2.80
N ILE A 110 7.52 1.18 -3.78
CA ILE A 110 7.84 -0.23 -3.53
C ILE A 110 9.37 -0.39 -3.47
N PRO A 111 9.93 -0.86 -2.36
CA PRO A 111 11.36 -1.10 -2.22
C PRO A 111 11.76 -2.41 -2.93
N PHE A 112 11.68 -2.43 -4.25
CA PHE A 112 12.08 -3.60 -5.02
C PHE A 112 13.54 -3.98 -4.76
N PRO A 113 13.83 -5.27 -4.57
CA PRO A 113 15.19 -5.75 -4.41
C PRO A 113 16.00 -5.53 -5.69
N LYS A 114 17.28 -5.15 -5.54
CA LYS A 114 18.22 -5.09 -6.66
C LYS A 114 18.72 -6.51 -6.97
N ILE A 115 18.16 -7.14 -7.99
CA ILE A 115 18.55 -8.48 -8.41
C ILE A 115 19.81 -8.38 -9.27
N ARG A 116 20.90 -8.94 -8.77
CA ARG A 116 22.21 -9.00 -9.46
C ARG A 116 22.38 -10.34 -10.19
N THR A 117 23.34 -10.40 -11.13
CA THR A 117 23.67 -11.63 -11.85
C THR A 117 24.11 -12.73 -10.87
N VAL A 118 24.88 -12.37 -9.85
CA VAL A 118 25.36 -13.30 -8.82
C VAL A 118 24.22 -13.98 -8.04
N ASP A 119 23.09 -13.31 -7.86
CA ASP A 119 21.93 -13.86 -7.16
C ASP A 119 21.27 -14.97 -8.01
N SER A 120 21.29 -14.81 -9.33
CA SER A 120 20.78 -15.84 -10.26
C SER A 120 21.72 -17.04 -10.35
N VAL A 121 23.04 -16.80 -10.34
CA VAL A 121 24.06 -17.86 -10.31
C VAL A 121 23.98 -18.63 -8.98
N GLY A 122 23.91 -17.90 -7.86
CA GLY A 122 23.75 -18.50 -6.52
C GLY A 122 22.49 -19.35 -6.41
N ALA A 123 21.36 -18.87 -6.95
CA ALA A 123 20.12 -19.65 -7.01
C ALA A 123 20.27 -20.94 -7.85
N ALA A 124 21.04 -20.90 -8.93
CA ALA A 124 21.32 -22.09 -9.73
C ALA A 124 22.17 -23.12 -8.98
N VAL A 125 23.25 -22.67 -8.34
CA VAL A 125 24.14 -23.55 -7.57
C VAL A 125 23.42 -24.20 -6.37
N THR A 126 22.48 -23.48 -5.75
CA THR A 126 21.72 -23.98 -4.59
C THR A 126 20.41 -24.68 -4.95
N GLY A 127 20.14 -24.93 -6.26
CA GLY A 127 18.92 -25.60 -6.70
C GLY A 127 17.63 -24.74 -6.58
N ASN A 128 17.75 -23.44 -6.35
CA ASN A 128 16.63 -22.51 -6.13
C ASN A 128 16.27 -21.68 -7.39
N SER A 129 16.72 -22.10 -8.59
CA SER A 129 16.45 -21.40 -9.86
C SER A 129 14.95 -21.17 -10.12
N LYS A 130 14.10 -22.14 -9.77
CA LYS A 130 12.64 -22.02 -9.94
C LYS A 130 12.07 -20.90 -9.07
N LYS A 131 12.47 -20.85 -7.79
CA LYS A 131 12.06 -19.79 -6.86
C LYS A 131 12.51 -18.41 -7.35
N MET A 132 13.76 -18.29 -7.76
CA MET A 132 14.29 -17.03 -8.28
C MET A 132 13.58 -16.57 -9.55
N LYS A 133 13.19 -17.50 -10.42
CA LYS A 133 12.39 -17.21 -11.62
C LYS A 133 10.99 -16.73 -11.23
N GLU A 134 10.36 -17.36 -10.26
CA GLU A 134 9.07 -16.96 -9.71
C GLU A 134 9.13 -15.53 -9.13
N ALA A 135 10.11 -15.24 -8.28
CA ALA A 135 10.32 -13.90 -7.74
C ALA A 135 10.42 -12.83 -8.85
N LYS A 136 11.24 -13.09 -9.86
CA LYS A 136 11.41 -12.19 -11.01
C LYS A 136 10.11 -11.97 -11.78
N ASN A 137 9.35 -13.04 -12.02
CA ASN A 137 8.07 -12.98 -12.73
C ASN A 137 7.06 -12.15 -11.93
N ASN A 138 6.93 -12.42 -10.64
CA ASN A 138 6.01 -11.70 -9.75
C ASN A 138 6.36 -10.21 -9.66
N ILE A 139 7.65 -9.87 -9.54
CA ILE A 139 8.11 -8.48 -9.57
C ILE A 139 7.81 -7.82 -10.92
N ALA A 140 7.99 -8.54 -12.03
CA ALA A 140 7.69 -8.02 -13.36
C ALA A 140 6.16 -7.80 -13.52
N GLU A 141 5.34 -8.69 -12.97
CA GLU A 141 3.89 -8.55 -12.96
C GLU A 141 3.44 -7.34 -12.15
N LEU A 142 3.96 -7.16 -10.92
CA LEU A 142 3.71 -5.95 -10.11
C LEU A 142 4.01 -4.67 -10.89
N LYS A 143 5.15 -4.62 -11.59
CA LYS A 143 5.55 -3.46 -12.41
C LYS A 143 4.65 -3.25 -13.62
N LYS A 144 4.10 -4.31 -14.20
CA LYS A 144 3.21 -4.25 -15.35
C LYS A 144 1.78 -3.86 -14.96
N GLU A 145 1.29 -4.39 -13.86
CA GLU A 145 -0.08 -4.14 -13.39
C GLU A 145 -0.34 -2.67 -13.08
N THR A 146 0.68 -1.94 -12.60
CA THR A 146 0.55 -0.49 -12.35
C THR A 146 0.19 0.32 -13.60
N SER A 147 0.53 -0.14 -14.79
CA SER A 147 0.27 0.63 -16.03
C SER A 147 -1.14 0.46 -16.62
N GLY A 148 -1.99 -0.39 -16.04
CA GLY A 148 -3.33 -0.68 -16.56
C GLY A 148 -4.45 -0.65 -15.52
N GLN A 149 -4.16 -0.24 -14.30
CA GLN A 149 -5.15 -0.16 -13.22
C GLN A 149 -5.94 1.14 -13.28
N THR A 150 -7.13 1.13 -12.69
CA THR A 150 -7.92 2.34 -12.46
C THR A 150 -7.13 3.31 -11.58
N PRO A 151 -7.05 4.60 -11.94
CA PRO A 151 -6.46 5.61 -11.07
C PRO A 151 -7.11 5.60 -9.69
N MET A 152 -6.31 5.69 -8.64
CA MET A 152 -6.81 5.67 -7.27
C MET A 152 -6.03 6.62 -6.38
N ILE A 153 -6.77 7.31 -5.51
CA ILE A 153 -6.25 8.11 -4.41
C ILE A 153 -6.57 7.34 -3.13
N TYR A 154 -5.59 7.19 -2.26
CA TYR A 154 -5.73 6.47 -0.99
C TYR A 154 -4.85 7.08 0.09
N ASN A 155 -4.99 6.63 1.34
CA ASN A 155 -4.17 7.06 2.47
C ASN A 155 -4.17 8.59 2.65
N LEU A 156 -5.37 9.20 2.56
CA LEU A 156 -5.53 10.63 2.85
C LEU A 156 -5.26 10.88 4.34
N ARG A 157 -4.39 11.83 4.63
CA ARG A 157 -3.91 12.12 5.98
C ARG A 157 -3.42 13.55 6.13
N TRP A 158 -3.33 13.99 7.38
CA TRP A 158 -2.66 15.24 7.71
C TRP A 158 -1.20 14.96 8.07
N GLU A 159 -0.30 15.80 7.62
CA GLU A 159 1.12 15.73 7.93
C GLU A 159 1.68 17.12 8.28
N THR A 160 2.57 17.16 9.28
CA THR A 160 3.41 18.33 9.56
C THR A 160 4.86 17.86 9.54
N GLU A 161 5.70 18.53 8.75
CA GLU A 161 7.11 18.16 8.56
C GLU A 161 7.33 16.66 8.18
N GLY A 162 6.42 16.09 7.41
CA GLY A 162 6.47 14.69 7.00
C GLY A 162 6.03 13.68 8.06
N VAL A 163 5.52 14.13 9.20
CA VAL A 163 4.99 13.29 10.27
C VAL A 163 3.46 13.27 10.19
N ARG A 164 2.88 12.07 10.15
CA ARG A 164 1.42 11.91 10.16
C ARG A 164 0.83 12.38 11.48
N LEU A 165 -0.20 13.21 11.39
CA LEU A 165 -0.98 13.65 12.54
C LEU A 165 -2.17 12.71 12.76
N TYR A 166 -2.41 12.38 14.03
CA TYR A 166 -3.58 11.62 14.51
C TYR A 166 -4.49 12.48 15.39
N SER A 167 -4.24 13.79 15.41
CA SER A 167 -4.97 14.77 16.21
C SER A 167 -5.98 15.51 15.33
N ASP A 168 -7.06 15.96 15.94
CA ASP A 168 -8.03 16.91 15.39
C ASP A 168 -7.52 18.36 15.36
N ARG A 169 -6.36 18.62 15.98
CA ARG A 169 -5.70 19.93 15.94
C ARG A 169 -4.80 20.02 14.72
N ILE A 170 -5.13 20.95 13.86
CA ILE A 170 -4.39 21.24 12.63
C ILE A 170 -3.72 22.61 12.82
N ASP A 171 -2.41 22.61 12.92
CA ASP A 171 -1.58 23.81 13.14
C ASP A 171 -1.09 24.41 11.80
N GLU A 172 -0.48 25.59 11.84
CA GLU A 172 0.22 26.18 10.69
C GLU A 172 1.31 25.25 10.17
N GLY A 173 1.48 25.18 8.85
CA GLY A 173 2.43 24.28 8.20
C GLY A 173 1.94 22.84 8.01
N THR A 174 0.70 22.52 8.44
CA THR A 174 0.08 21.22 8.17
C THR A 174 -0.31 21.12 6.70
N LYS A 175 -0.11 19.94 6.14
CA LYS A 175 -0.51 19.59 4.78
C LYS A 175 -1.53 18.47 4.79
N MET A 176 -2.45 18.52 3.86
CA MET A 176 -3.25 17.36 3.48
C MET A 176 -2.45 16.57 2.45
N VAL A 177 -2.17 15.32 2.73
CA VAL A 177 -1.35 14.45 1.89
C VAL A 177 -2.14 13.21 1.52
N ALA A 178 -2.11 12.84 0.25
CA ALA A 178 -2.70 11.60 -0.23
C ALA A 178 -1.70 10.83 -1.10
N ASP A 179 -1.73 9.52 -1.00
CA ASP A 179 -0.99 8.66 -1.90
C ASP A 179 -1.83 8.36 -3.14
N VAL A 180 -1.16 8.27 -4.29
CA VAL A 180 -1.84 7.95 -5.55
C VAL A 180 -1.18 6.76 -6.23
N THR A 181 -1.99 5.96 -6.89
CA THR A 181 -1.50 4.92 -7.80
C THR A 181 -2.14 5.09 -9.17
N ASN A 182 -1.38 4.78 -10.21
CA ASN A 182 -1.78 4.88 -11.60
C ASN A 182 -2.23 6.29 -12.05
N ILE A 183 -1.65 7.32 -11.44
CA ILE A 183 -1.74 8.72 -11.85
C ILE A 183 -0.32 9.20 -12.11
N PRO A 184 0.02 9.68 -13.32
CA PRO A 184 1.36 10.15 -13.65
C PRO A 184 1.80 11.34 -12.80
N ASP A 185 3.11 11.46 -12.57
CA ASP A 185 3.67 12.68 -11.98
C ASP A 185 3.46 13.86 -12.94
N GLY A 186 3.07 14.99 -12.38
CA GLY A 186 2.71 16.20 -13.12
C GLY A 186 1.21 16.35 -13.38
N ASP A 187 0.44 15.28 -13.28
CA ASP A 187 -1.02 15.34 -13.39
C ASP A 187 -1.63 16.04 -12.18
N THR A 188 -2.78 16.68 -12.41
CA THR A 188 -3.54 17.39 -11.38
C THR A 188 -4.64 16.49 -10.84
N VAL A 189 -4.71 16.41 -9.52
CA VAL A 189 -5.78 15.73 -8.78
C VAL A 189 -6.69 16.77 -8.13
N LYS A 190 -8.00 16.57 -8.25
CA LYS A 190 -9.01 17.39 -7.58
C LYS A 190 -9.52 16.69 -6.35
N ILE A 191 -9.41 17.35 -5.19
CA ILE A 191 -9.95 16.90 -3.92
C ILE A 191 -11.11 17.80 -3.55
N SER A 192 -12.30 17.23 -3.41
CA SER A 192 -13.50 17.94 -3.00
C SER A 192 -13.71 17.79 -1.49
N VAL A 193 -13.78 18.89 -0.79
CA VAL A 193 -14.21 18.91 0.62
C VAL A 193 -15.71 19.09 0.63
N LEU A 194 -16.40 18.15 1.24
CA LEU A 194 -17.83 18.18 1.44
C LEU A 194 -18.07 18.58 2.89
N ILE A 195 -18.85 19.60 3.10
CA ILE A 195 -19.38 19.92 4.42
C ILE A 195 -20.88 19.62 4.33
N ASP A 196 -21.34 18.83 5.33
CA ASP A 196 -22.73 18.65 5.63
C ASP A 196 -23.44 17.39 5.08
N GLU A 197 -24.55 17.08 5.73
CA GLU A 197 -25.45 15.95 5.48
C GLU A 197 -25.99 15.90 4.03
N ASP A 198 -25.99 17.03 3.34
CA ASP A 198 -26.50 17.19 1.96
C ASP A 198 -25.45 16.89 0.86
N ASN A 199 -24.25 16.46 1.19
CA ASN A 199 -23.15 16.20 0.25
C ASN A 199 -22.82 17.41 -0.67
N ARG A 200 -23.07 18.64 -0.22
CA ARG A 200 -22.69 19.83 -1.00
C ARG A 200 -21.18 19.97 -1.04
N ILE A 201 -20.65 20.11 -2.26
CA ILE A 201 -19.24 20.45 -2.46
C ILE A 201 -19.06 21.90 -1.99
N VAL A 202 -18.37 22.07 -0.88
CA VAL A 202 -18.05 23.39 -0.34
C VAL A 202 -16.86 23.96 -1.03
N LYS A 203 -15.86 23.12 -1.35
CA LYS A 203 -14.69 23.55 -2.09
C LYS A 203 -13.96 22.40 -2.76
N GLN A 204 -13.36 22.74 -3.90
CA GLN A 204 -12.42 21.88 -4.61
C GLN A 204 -11.00 22.44 -4.49
N PHE A 205 -10.07 21.59 -4.19
CA PHE A 205 -8.64 21.87 -4.18
C PHE A 205 -7.97 21.08 -5.28
N GLU A 206 -6.95 21.66 -5.86
CA GLU A 206 -6.14 21.03 -6.89
C GLU A 206 -4.73 20.81 -6.35
N GLY A 207 -4.24 19.61 -6.47
CA GLY A 207 -2.87 19.23 -6.12
C GLY A 207 -2.18 18.55 -7.27
N THR A 208 -0.90 18.81 -7.47
CA THR A 208 -0.09 18.15 -8.51
C THR A 208 0.55 16.90 -7.94
N VAL A 209 0.49 15.80 -8.70
CA VAL A 209 1.15 14.55 -8.33
C VAL A 209 2.66 14.68 -8.42
N LYS A 210 3.36 14.34 -7.35
CA LYS A 210 4.83 14.28 -7.28
C LYS A 210 5.25 13.00 -6.55
N ASN A 211 6.04 12.17 -7.19
CA ASN A 211 6.52 10.90 -6.63
C ASN A 211 5.40 9.98 -6.06
N GLY A 212 4.24 9.98 -6.74
CA GLY A 212 3.09 9.19 -6.32
C GLY A 212 2.38 9.71 -5.06
N THR A 213 2.51 11.00 -4.79
CA THR A 213 1.86 11.70 -3.66
C THR A 213 1.27 13.01 -4.15
N VAL A 214 0.17 13.42 -3.56
CA VAL A 214 -0.43 14.77 -3.72
C VAL A 214 -0.37 15.47 -2.38
N GLU A 215 0.10 16.70 -2.36
CA GLU A 215 0.17 17.55 -1.16
C GLU A 215 -0.61 18.84 -1.39
N ILE A 216 -1.39 19.26 -0.40
CA ILE A 216 -2.14 20.52 -0.37
C ILE A 216 -1.89 21.19 0.98
N ASP A 217 -1.37 22.42 0.95
CA ASP A 217 -1.05 23.17 2.17
C ASP A 217 -2.33 23.57 2.91
N TRP A 218 -2.34 23.38 4.24
CA TRP A 218 -3.46 23.76 5.10
C TRP A 218 -3.77 25.26 5.09
N ASP A 219 -2.77 26.11 4.93
CA ASP A 219 -2.95 27.56 4.86
C ASP A 219 -3.86 27.98 3.68
N ILE A 220 -3.82 27.21 2.61
CA ILE A 220 -4.74 27.38 1.48
C ILE A 220 -6.15 26.96 1.90
N LEU A 221 -6.26 25.89 2.68
CA LEU A 221 -7.52 25.35 3.19
C LEU A 221 -8.15 26.29 4.21
N SER A 222 -7.39 26.72 5.22
CA SER A 222 -7.89 27.52 6.36
C SER A 222 -8.40 28.91 5.97
N LYS A 223 -7.77 29.57 4.98
CA LYS A 223 -8.19 30.87 4.47
C LYS A 223 -9.60 30.89 3.88
N HIS A 224 -10.11 29.71 3.53
CA HIS A 224 -11.41 29.57 2.90
C HIS A 224 -12.54 29.24 3.89
N PHE A 225 -12.18 28.65 5.05
CA PHE A 225 -13.15 28.35 6.10
C PHE A 225 -13.38 29.52 7.07
N LYS A 226 -12.48 30.52 7.10
CA LYS A 226 -12.59 31.72 7.97
C LYS A 226 -13.48 32.83 7.41
N LYS A 227 -14.14 32.67 6.27
CA LYS A 227 -14.93 33.72 5.60
C LYS A 227 -16.44 33.63 5.78
N GLU A 228 -16.95 32.75 6.62
CA GLU A 228 -18.40 32.59 6.88
C GLU A 228 -18.78 32.75 8.35
N GLU A 229 -18.11 33.64 9.09
CA GLU A 229 -18.62 34.20 10.35
C GLU A 229 -19.18 35.61 10.14
#